data_078edb22efa3b8bfb33e5a3573dd4f81
#
_entry.id   078edb22efa3b8bfb33e5a3573dd4f81
#
_cell.length_a   1.000
_cell.length_b   1.000
_cell.length_c   1.000
_cell.angle_alpha   90.00
_cell.angle_beta   90.00
_cell.angle_gamma   90.00
#
_symmetry.space_group_name_H-M   'P 1'
#
loop_
_entity.id
_entity.type
_entity.pdbx_description
1 polymer ?
#
loop_
_entity_poly.entity_id
_entity_poly.type
_entity_poly.pdbx_seq_one_letter_code
_entity_poly.pdbx_strand_id
1 'polypeptide(L)'
;FSNGVERTYERLLSRGLGYGAVMVVAMEDAETELLIEEYCAGTDGYEQSLPKGLIAPGEDVLAAANRELKEEAGFGARQLEHITGLSLSPGYMSQRIQVVLARDLYPERLPGDEPEAIRVERFSLRDSSRLAMADNFSEGRALAALYLVRDLLTQRGDYQP
;
A
#
# COMPACT_ATOMS: atom_id res chain seq x y z
N PHE A 1 12.42 20.20 23.98
CA PHE A 1 12.49 20.97 22.72
C PHE A 1 13.81 21.77 22.66
N SER A 2 14.19 22.20 21.48
CA SER A 2 15.44 22.97 21.29
C SER A 2 15.49 24.30 22.07
N ASN A 3 14.33 24.82 22.49
CA ASN A 3 14.20 26.03 23.31
C ASN A 3 14.14 25.75 24.82
N GLY A 4 14.41 24.50 25.27
CA GLY A 4 14.37 24.09 26.67
C GLY A 4 12.98 23.85 27.26
N VAL A 5 11.91 24.00 26.47
CA VAL A 5 10.55 23.72 26.93
C VAL A 5 10.30 22.23 27.01
N GLU A 6 9.78 21.74 28.13
CA GLU A 6 9.37 20.34 28.32
C GLU A 6 7.87 20.19 28.13
N ARG A 7 7.45 19.09 27.52
CA ARG A 7 6.04 18.67 27.35
C ARG A 7 5.96 17.15 27.40
N THR A 8 4.88 16.65 27.97
CA THR A 8 4.54 15.22 27.92
C THR A 8 3.59 14.98 26.74
N TYR A 9 3.89 13.93 25.97
CA TYR A 9 3.05 13.47 24.85
C TYR A 9 2.74 11.99 25.02
N GLU A 10 1.49 11.65 24.75
CA GLU A 10 1.08 10.27 24.53
C GLU A 10 1.19 9.95 23.04
N ARG A 11 1.62 8.73 22.73
CA ARG A 11 1.74 8.27 21.35
C ARG A 11 1.42 6.80 21.21
N LEU A 12 0.86 6.43 20.06
CA LEU A 12 0.68 5.04 19.65
C LEU A 12 1.98 4.56 18.99
N LEU A 13 2.58 3.56 19.62
CA LEU A 13 3.75 2.89 19.07
C LEU A 13 3.32 1.63 18.34
N SER A 14 3.87 1.40 17.16
CA SER A 14 3.79 0.08 16.52
C SER A 14 4.37 -0.97 17.45
N ARG A 15 3.59 -2.02 17.76
CA ARG A 15 4.07 -3.19 18.49
C ARG A 15 4.94 -4.00 17.53
N GLY A 16 6.22 -4.01 17.78
CA GLY A 16 7.15 -4.77 16.99
C GLY A 16 8.39 -3.94 16.67
N LEU A 17 9.44 -4.60 16.37
CA LEU A 17 10.81 -4.13 16.24
C LEU A 17 11.05 -3.15 15.07
N GLY A 18 10.09 -2.27 14.77
CA GLY A 18 10.30 -1.16 13.83
C GLY A 18 10.13 -1.50 12.34
N TYR A 19 9.57 -2.65 12.01
CA TYR A 19 9.50 -3.09 10.61
C TYR A 19 8.38 -2.44 9.80
N GLY A 20 7.31 -1.96 10.45
CA GLY A 20 6.23 -1.25 9.75
C GLY A 20 5.34 -2.17 8.91
N ALA A 21 4.81 -1.61 7.84
CA ALA A 21 3.99 -2.30 6.86
C ALA A 21 4.45 -1.97 5.44
N VAL A 22 4.02 -2.77 4.48
CA VAL A 22 4.23 -2.53 3.05
C VAL A 22 2.88 -2.32 2.36
N MET A 23 2.87 -1.53 1.31
CA MET A 23 1.76 -1.28 0.40
C MET A 23 2.29 -1.36 -1.03
N VAL A 24 1.58 -2.07 -1.89
CA VAL A 24 2.06 -2.42 -3.23
C VAL A 24 1.19 -1.77 -4.29
N VAL A 25 1.77 -0.88 -5.10
CA VAL A 25 1.16 -0.44 -6.35
C VAL A 25 1.56 -1.46 -7.42
N ALA A 26 0.64 -2.37 -7.75
CA ALA A 26 0.90 -3.50 -8.62
C ALA A 26 0.38 -3.22 -10.03
N MET A 27 1.30 -2.95 -10.97
CA MET A 27 1.00 -2.64 -12.35
C MET A 27 0.96 -3.93 -13.20
N GLU A 28 -0.22 -4.28 -13.71
CA GLU A 28 -0.39 -5.40 -14.66
C GLU A 28 0.20 -5.04 -16.03
N ASP A 29 0.02 -3.79 -16.42
CA ASP A 29 0.62 -3.17 -17.63
C ASP A 29 0.94 -1.68 -17.38
N ALA A 30 1.12 -0.88 -18.43
CA ALA A 30 1.47 0.53 -18.31
C ALA A 30 0.35 1.41 -17.74
N GLU A 31 -0.91 0.96 -17.79
CA GLU A 31 -2.08 1.76 -17.40
C GLU A 31 -2.93 1.08 -16.32
N THR A 32 -2.80 -0.23 -16.15
CA THR A 32 -3.68 -1.04 -15.30
C THR A 32 -2.99 -1.43 -14.01
N GLU A 33 -3.57 -1.05 -12.89
CA GLU A 33 -3.16 -1.50 -11.56
C GLU A 33 -4.17 -2.48 -10.96
N LEU A 34 -3.72 -3.26 -10.00
CA LEU A 34 -4.54 -4.16 -9.21
C LEU A 34 -4.96 -3.47 -7.91
N LEU A 35 -6.25 -3.41 -7.66
CA LEU A 35 -6.86 -3.06 -6.38
C LEU A 35 -7.39 -4.31 -5.70
N ILE A 36 -7.49 -4.25 -4.39
CA ILE A 36 -8.17 -5.25 -3.56
C ILE A 36 -9.40 -4.62 -2.90
N GLU A 37 -10.41 -5.44 -2.60
CA GLU A 37 -11.54 -5.08 -1.74
C GLU A 37 -11.56 -6.02 -0.54
N GLU A 38 -11.50 -5.45 0.65
CA GLU A 38 -11.49 -6.16 1.94
C GLU A 38 -12.42 -5.50 2.95
N TYR A 39 -12.88 -6.25 3.96
CA TYR A 39 -13.65 -5.69 5.06
C TYR A 39 -12.73 -4.92 6.01
N CYS A 40 -13.06 -3.65 6.24
CA CYS A 40 -12.33 -2.77 7.14
C CYS A 40 -13.15 -2.49 8.40
N ALA A 41 -12.75 -3.08 9.53
CA ALA A 41 -13.44 -2.91 10.81
C ALA A 41 -13.49 -1.45 11.31
N GLY A 42 -12.57 -0.60 10.85
CA GLY A 42 -12.54 0.82 11.21
C GLY A 42 -13.66 1.64 10.58
N THR A 43 -14.12 1.26 9.39
CA THR A 43 -15.21 1.88 8.64
C THR A 43 -16.49 1.05 8.67
N ASP A 44 -16.44 -0.15 9.26
CA ASP A 44 -17.54 -1.12 9.31
C ASP A 44 -18.11 -1.42 7.91
N GLY A 45 -17.20 -1.62 6.94
CA GLY A 45 -17.57 -1.80 5.54
C GLY A 45 -16.45 -2.36 4.67
N TYR A 46 -16.79 -2.65 3.42
CA TYR A 46 -15.81 -3.07 2.41
C TYR A 46 -15.16 -1.85 1.77
N GLU A 47 -13.85 -1.82 1.83
CA GLU A 47 -13.03 -0.75 1.25
C GLU A 47 -12.16 -1.29 0.13
N GLN A 48 -12.05 -0.53 -0.94
CA GLN A 48 -11.02 -0.73 -1.94
C GLN A 48 -9.70 -0.16 -1.47
N SER A 49 -8.62 -0.85 -1.71
CA SER A 49 -7.26 -0.44 -1.34
C SER A 49 -6.23 -1.04 -2.28
N LEU A 50 -4.98 -0.73 -2.03
CA LEU A 50 -3.83 -1.42 -2.60
C LEU A 50 -3.48 -2.63 -1.74
N PRO A 51 -2.93 -3.73 -2.29
CA PRO A 51 -2.39 -4.84 -1.51
C PRO A 51 -1.40 -4.34 -0.47
N LYS A 52 -1.55 -4.77 0.79
CA LYS A 52 -0.75 -4.28 1.91
C LYS A 52 -0.74 -5.25 3.09
N GLY A 53 0.33 -5.26 3.85
CA GLY A 53 0.37 -6.01 5.08
C GLY A 53 1.62 -5.73 5.92
N LEU A 54 1.81 -6.51 6.98
CA LEU A 54 2.91 -6.31 7.90
C LEU A 54 4.22 -6.91 7.37
N ILE A 55 5.31 -6.20 7.59
CA ILE A 55 6.65 -6.72 7.36
C ILE A 55 7.04 -7.57 8.57
N ALA A 56 7.33 -8.86 8.35
CA ALA A 56 7.73 -9.76 9.43
C ALA A 56 9.11 -9.39 10.00
N PRO A 57 9.42 -9.76 11.25
CA PRO A 57 10.73 -9.52 11.84
C PRO A 57 11.87 -10.13 11.00
N GLY A 58 12.78 -9.28 10.51
CA GLY A 58 13.91 -9.68 9.67
C GLY A 58 13.59 -9.87 8.19
N GLU A 59 12.34 -9.66 7.80
CA GLU A 59 11.91 -9.72 6.40
C GLU A 59 12.36 -8.46 5.65
N ASP A 60 12.83 -8.63 4.43
CA ASP A 60 13.13 -7.51 3.52
C ASP A 60 11.85 -6.89 2.99
N VAL A 61 11.85 -5.57 2.77
CA VAL A 61 10.67 -4.80 2.32
C VAL A 61 10.12 -5.32 0.99
N LEU A 62 10.99 -5.64 0.03
CA LEU A 62 10.57 -6.12 -1.29
C LEU A 62 10.08 -7.56 -1.21
N ALA A 63 10.66 -8.37 -0.33
CA ALA A 63 10.18 -9.73 -0.07
C ALA A 63 8.78 -9.71 0.56
N ALA A 64 8.55 -8.84 1.56
CA ALA A 64 7.24 -8.63 2.17
C ALA A 64 6.21 -8.17 1.13
N ALA A 65 6.57 -7.19 0.29
CA ALA A 65 5.70 -6.71 -0.78
C ALA A 65 5.27 -7.81 -1.74
N ASN A 66 6.22 -8.67 -2.15
CA ASN A 66 5.91 -9.78 -3.06
C ASN A 66 5.08 -10.87 -2.38
N ARG A 67 5.26 -11.11 -1.09
CA ARG A 67 4.46 -12.04 -0.30
C ARG A 67 3.02 -11.56 -0.19
N GLU A 68 2.80 -10.33 0.28
CA GLU A 68 1.47 -9.73 0.42
C GLU A 68 0.72 -9.67 -0.92
N LEU A 69 1.41 -9.31 -2.01
CA LEU A 69 0.82 -9.32 -3.35
C LEU A 69 0.33 -10.72 -3.76
N LYS A 70 1.06 -11.77 -3.40
CA LYS A 70 0.67 -13.16 -3.66
C LYS A 70 -0.48 -13.63 -2.78
N GLU A 71 -0.49 -13.23 -1.52
CA GLU A 71 -1.53 -13.59 -0.56
C GLU A 71 -2.86 -12.92 -0.90
N GLU A 72 -2.86 -11.61 -1.10
CA GLU A 72 -4.07 -10.82 -1.29
C GLU A 72 -4.54 -10.80 -2.75
N ALA A 73 -3.64 -10.51 -3.70
CA ALA A 73 -4.02 -10.37 -5.11
C ALA A 73 -3.83 -11.63 -5.96
N GLY A 74 -3.03 -12.62 -5.50
CA GLY A 74 -2.76 -13.84 -6.26
C GLY A 74 -1.74 -13.68 -7.37
N PHE A 75 -0.89 -12.68 -7.28
CA PHE A 75 0.19 -12.41 -8.22
C PHE A 75 1.53 -12.20 -7.50
N GLY A 76 2.60 -12.68 -8.10
CA GLY A 76 3.96 -12.25 -7.77
C GLY A 76 4.45 -11.22 -8.79
N ALA A 77 5.54 -10.53 -8.49
CA ALA A 77 6.19 -9.59 -9.39
C ALA A 77 7.67 -9.93 -9.57
N ARG A 78 8.19 -9.79 -10.82
CA ARG A 78 9.62 -9.96 -11.11
C ARG A 78 10.41 -8.66 -10.92
N GLN A 79 9.72 -7.52 -10.99
CA GLN A 79 10.31 -6.20 -10.79
C GLN A 79 9.63 -5.53 -9.61
N LEU A 80 10.39 -5.29 -8.55
CA LEU A 80 9.96 -4.63 -7.34
C LEU A 80 10.88 -3.46 -7.04
N GLU A 81 10.32 -2.30 -6.77
CA GLU A 81 11.07 -1.08 -6.47
C GLU A 81 10.48 -0.40 -5.23
N HIS A 82 11.30 -0.20 -4.19
CA HIS A 82 10.89 0.61 -3.04
C HIS A 82 10.88 2.08 -3.44
N ILE A 83 9.74 2.74 -3.28
CA ILE A 83 9.53 4.14 -3.68
C ILE A 83 9.73 5.08 -2.50
N THR A 84 9.00 4.88 -1.41
CA THR A 84 9.06 5.76 -0.23
C THR A 84 8.37 5.14 0.98
N GLY A 85 8.51 5.79 2.15
CA GLY A 85 7.75 5.45 3.34
C GLY A 85 6.79 6.57 3.73
N LEU A 86 5.50 6.26 3.88
CA LEU A 86 4.45 7.17 4.28
C LEU A 86 4.08 6.99 5.75
N SER A 87 3.78 8.09 6.43
CA SER A 87 3.23 8.11 7.79
C SER A 87 1.73 8.36 7.73
N LEU A 88 0.94 7.75 8.63
CA LEU A 88 -0.49 8.03 8.74
C LEU A 88 -0.75 9.32 9.54
N SER A 89 -0.28 9.36 10.77
CA SER A 89 -0.50 10.48 11.70
C SER A 89 0.75 10.73 12.52
N PRO A 90 1.79 11.39 11.96
CA PRO A 90 3.11 11.51 12.57
C PRO A 90 3.09 12.32 13.88
N GLY A 91 2.03 13.07 14.16
CA GLY A 91 1.87 13.80 15.41
C GLY A 91 1.74 12.92 16.65
N TYR A 92 1.23 11.69 16.49
CA TYR A 92 1.03 10.77 17.62
C TYR A 92 1.18 9.27 17.29
N MET A 93 1.35 8.89 16.04
CA MET A 93 1.58 7.51 15.62
C MET A 93 2.98 7.33 15.04
N SER A 94 3.65 6.25 15.44
CA SER A 94 4.97 5.91 14.90
C SER A 94 4.91 5.00 13.66
N GLN A 95 3.73 4.51 13.29
CA GLN A 95 3.56 3.60 12.16
C GLN A 95 3.93 4.26 10.84
N ARG A 96 4.68 3.53 10.03
CA ARG A 96 4.98 3.87 8.64
C ARG A 96 4.63 2.70 7.74
N ILE A 97 4.21 3.01 6.51
CA ILE A 97 4.01 2.02 5.45
C ILE A 97 5.01 2.28 4.32
N GLN A 98 5.65 1.23 3.83
CA GLN A 98 6.61 1.29 2.74
C GLN A 98 5.88 1.09 1.42
N VAL A 99 5.93 2.06 0.51
CA VAL A 99 5.32 1.96 -0.81
C VAL A 99 6.28 1.27 -1.76
N VAL A 100 5.82 0.22 -2.39
CA VAL A 100 6.56 -0.56 -3.39
C VAL A 100 5.80 -0.57 -4.71
N LEU A 101 6.49 -0.23 -5.80
CA LEU A 101 6.01 -0.44 -7.16
C LEU A 101 6.35 -1.85 -7.60
N ALA A 102 5.34 -2.62 -8.02
CA ALA A 102 5.48 -3.97 -8.57
C ALA A 102 5.11 -3.99 -10.05
N ARG A 103 5.96 -4.58 -10.89
CA ARG A 103 5.77 -4.73 -12.34
C ARG A 103 6.20 -6.12 -12.79
N ASP A 104 5.87 -6.47 -14.04
CA ASP A 104 6.11 -7.80 -14.61
C ASP A 104 5.47 -8.88 -13.73
N LEU A 105 4.14 -8.74 -13.56
CA LEU A 105 3.34 -9.61 -12.71
C LEU A 105 3.22 -11.01 -13.32
N TYR A 106 3.18 -12.02 -12.46
CA TYR A 106 2.92 -13.40 -12.84
C TYR A 106 1.96 -14.06 -11.85
N PRO A 107 1.09 -14.98 -12.31
CA PRO A 107 0.13 -15.64 -11.42
C PRO A 107 0.87 -16.54 -10.41
N GLU A 108 0.68 -16.25 -9.13
CA GLU A 108 1.10 -17.08 -8.02
C GLU A 108 0.32 -16.66 -6.78
N ARG A 109 -0.46 -17.59 -6.21
CA ARG A 109 -1.24 -17.34 -5.00
C ARG A 109 -0.66 -18.10 -3.82
N LEU A 110 -0.46 -17.39 -2.73
CA LEU A 110 -0.16 -17.94 -1.41
C LEU A 110 -1.43 -17.96 -0.55
N PRO A 111 -1.50 -18.83 0.46
CA PRO A 111 -2.55 -18.77 1.47
C PRO A 111 -2.40 -17.44 2.26
N GLY A 112 -3.47 -16.65 2.30
CA GLY A 112 -3.58 -15.49 3.18
C GLY A 112 -4.15 -15.87 4.55
N ASP A 113 -4.20 -14.92 5.47
CA ASP A 113 -4.79 -15.07 6.80
C ASP A 113 -6.18 -14.38 6.93
N GLU A 114 -6.67 -13.84 5.83
CA GLU A 114 -7.98 -13.18 5.78
C GLU A 114 -9.12 -14.21 5.96
N PRO A 115 -10.19 -13.84 6.71
CA PRO A 115 -11.31 -14.73 7.01
C PRO A 115 -12.16 -15.07 5.78
N GLU A 116 -12.08 -14.27 4.73
CA GLU A 116 -12.77 -14.48 3.45
C GLU A 116 -11.87 -14.14 2.26
N ALA A 117 -12.28 -14.57 1.08
CA ALA A 117 -11.49 -14.32 -0.13
C ALA A 117 -11.53 -12.83 -0.51
N ILE A 118 -10.36 -12.23 -0.59
CA ILE A 118 -10.17 -10.87 -1.09
C ILE A 118 -10.57 -10.79 -2.56
N ARG A 119 -11.36 -9.77 -2.92
CA ARG A 119 -11.68 -9.48 -4.32
C ARG A 119 -10.57 -8.65 -4.93
N VAL A 120 -10.20 -9.00 -6.17
CA VAL A 120 -9.18 -8.27 -6.93
C VAL A 120 -9.85 -7.62 -8.12
N GLU A 121 -9.62 -6.33 -8.27
CA GLU A 121 -10.15 -5.53 -9.38
C GLU A 121 -9.01 -4.91 -10.19
N ARG A 122 -9.24 -4.75 -11.49
CA ARG A 122 -8.36 -4.03 -12.40
C ARG A 122 -8.85 -2.61 -12.55
N PHE A 123 -7.95 -1.67 -12.35
CA PHE A 123 -8.26 -0.27 -12.36
C PHE A 123 -7.33 0.49 -13.29
N SER A 124 -7.88 1.42 -14.09
CA SER A 124 -7.04 2.26 -14.96
C SER A 124 -6.51 3.48 -14.22
N LEU A 125 -5.22 3.73 -14.27
CA LEU A 125 -4.60 4.95 -13.74
C LEU A 125 -5.22 6.25 -14.30
N ARG A 126 -5.84 6.21 -15.49
CA ARG A 126 -6.57 7.36 -16.06
C ARG A 126 -7.75 7.79 -15.21
N ASP A 127 -8.36 6.85 -14.50
CA ASP A 127 -9.52 7.06 -13.66
C ASP A 127 -9.18 7.41 -12.19
N SER A 128 -7.91 7.69 -11.88
CA SER A 128 -7.44 7.94 -10.49
C SER A 128 -8.26 9.00 -9.75
N SER A 129 -8.71 10.04 -10.45
CA SER A 129 -9.58 11.07 -9.84
C SER A 129 -10.97 10.53 -9.49
N ARG A 130 -11.50 9.59 -10.26
CA ARG A 130 -12.78 8.92 -9.97
C ARG A 130 -12.64 8.02 -8.75
N LEU A 131 -11.55 7.27 -8.66
CA LEU A 131 -11.26 6.44 -7.50
C LEU A 131 -11.10 7.28 -6.23
N ALA A 132 -10.39 8.41 -6.32
CA ALA A 132 -10.19 9.34 -5.21
C ALA A 132 -11.49 9.95 -4.65
N MET A 133 -12.57 9.91 -5.41
CA MET A 133 -13.88 10.42 -5.02
C MET A 133 -14.88 9.30 -4.71
N ALA A 134 -14.45 8.04 -4.74
CA ALA A 134 -15.30 6.90 -4.39
C ALA A 134 -15.44 6.77 -2.87
N ASP A 135 -16.65 6.49 -2.41
CA ASP A 135 -16.96 6.40 -0.98
C ASP A 135 -16.22 5.24 -0.29
N ASN A 136 -15.86 4.20 -1.05
CA ASN A 136 -15.20 3.00 -0.56
C ASN A 136 -13.68 2.96 -0.87
N PHE A 137 -13.06 4.10 -1.16
CA PHE A 137 -11.60 4.24 -1.30
C PHE A 137 -11.10 5.38 -0.41
N SER A 138 -11.12 5.17 0.88
CA SER A 138 -10.96 6.24 1.87
C SER A 138 -9.56 6.36 2.46
N GLU A 139 -8.67 5.37 2.28
CA GLU A 139 -7.34 5.38 2.89
C GLU A 139 -6.40 6.38 2.21
N GLY A 140 -6.07 7.47 2.92
CA GLY A 140 -5.23 8.55 2.38
C GLY A 140 -3.82 8.12 1.96
N ARG A 141 -3.24 7.05 2.55
CA ARG A 141 -1.92 6.54 2.15
C ARG A 141 -2.00 5.77 0.83
N ALA A 142 -3.07 5.00 0.61
CA ALA A 142 -3.31 4.32 -0.65
C ALA A 142 -3.48 5.34 -1.77
N LEU A 143 -4.28 6.37 -1.54
CA LEU A 143 -4.46 7.47 -2.47
C LEU A 143 -3.14 8.20 -2.78
N ALA A 144 -2.34 8.49 -1.76
CA ALA A 144 -1.04 9.13 -1.93
C ALA A 144 -0.06 8.24 -2.72
N ALA A 145 -0.03 6.93 -2.43
CA ALA A 145 0.81 5.96 -3.14
C ALA A 145 0.44 5.87 -4.62
N LEU A 146 -0.87 5.79 -4.92
CA LEU A 146 -1.40 5.77 -6.27
C LEU A 146 -0.95 6.99 -7.08
N TYR A 147 -1.21 8.21 -6.58
CA TYR A 147 -0.84 9.43 -7.29
C TYR A 147 0.68 9.59 -7.43
N LEU A 148 1.44 9.25 -6.38
CA LEU A 148 2.89 9.31 -6.43
C LEU A 148 3.47 8.38 -7.51
N VAL A 149 2.99 7.15 -7.58
CA VAL A 149 3.46 6.18 -8.58
C VAL A 149 3.02 6.58 -9.98
N ARG A 150 1.76 7.02 -10.17
CA ARG A 150 1.28 7.54 -11.44
C ARG A 150 2.17 8.68 -11.97
N ASP A 151 2.47 9.66 -11.12
CA ASP A 151 3.29 10.80 -11.49
C ASP A 151 4.74 10.37 -11.77
N LEU A 152 5.28 9.42 -11.00
CA LEU A 152 6.60 8.84 -11.22
C LEU A 152 6.69 8.12 -12.58
N LEU A 153 5.69 7.29 -12.92
CA LEU A 153 5.62 6.59 -14.21
C LEU A 153 5.47 7.58 -15.37
N THR A 154 4.70 8.65 -15.19
CA THR A 154 4.58 9.74 -16.18
C THR A 154 5.93 10.43 -16.42
N GLN A 155 6.66 10.78 -15.35
CA GLN A 155 7.99 11.42 -15.46
C GLN A 155 9.02 10.52 -16.13
N ARG A 156 8.91 9.21 -15.96
CA ARG A 156 9.79 8.21 -16.61
C ARG A 156 9.42 7.93 -18.08
N GLY A 157 8.23 8.35 -18.51
CA GLY A 157 7.69 8.02 -19.83
C GLY A 157 7.10 6.60 -19.92
N ASP A 158 6.93 5.93 -18.79
CA ASP A 158 6.34 4.59 -18.65
C ASP A 158 4.81 4.62 -18.71
N TYR A 159 4.21 5.79 -18.49
CA TYR A 159 2.77 6.04 -18.54
C TYR A 159 2.48 7.40 -19.21
N GLN A 160 1.39 7.46 -19.99
CA GLN A 160 0.88 8.70 -20.60
C GLN A 160 -0.59 8.90 -20.19
N PRO A 161 -0.90 9.95 -19.42
CA PRO A 161 -2.26 10.24 -18.92
C PRO A 161 -3.26 10.64 -20.01
#